data_539fc5fa31b854e84e21fd5b98da7e99
#
_entry.id   539fc5fa31b854e84e21fd5b98da7e99
#
_cell.length_a   1.000
_cell.length_b   1.000
_cell.length_c   1.000
_cell.angle_alpha   90.00
_cell.angle_beta   90.00
_cell.angle_gamma   90.00
#
_symmetry.space_group_name_H-M   'P 1'
#
loop_
_entity.id
_entity.type
_entity.pdbx_description
1 polymer ?
#
loop_
_entity_poly.entity_id
_entity_poly.type
_entity_poly.pdbx_seq_one_letter_code
_entity_poly.pdbx_strand_id
1 'polypeptide(L)'
;MDLESVSATLELQQLISDYWHELDSNGARNVTDYYTEDCSFVAGASFNLKGRAGVRKFYDDRARHVATEKDGIRITRHLAANVRINLTGKNSAIVEFVMVNYSGAGAAPVKDFTGPSMVSDVYWDCRREADGKWRLVTFRGEPQFIGGENFIGKVLGK
;
A
#
# COMPACT_ATOMS: atom_id res chain seq x y z
N MET A 1 5.70 -25.29 13.38
CA MET A 1 5.66 -24.64 12.05
C MET A 1 6.70 -25.35 11.19
N ASP A 2 6.32 -25.88 10.04
CA ASP A 2 7.26 -26.53 9.12
C ASP A 2 8.06 -25.49 8.29
N LEU A 3 9.09 -25.93 7.59
CA LEU A 3 9.95 -25.04 6.80
C LEU A 3 9.21 -24.30 5.69
N GLU A 4 8.20 -24.92 5.07
CA GLU A 4 7.39 -24.29 4.03
C GLU A 4 6.58 -23.11 4.61
N SER A 5 5.98 -23.30 5.79
CA SER A 5 5.26 -22.24 6.51
C SER A 5 6.17 -21.09 6.97
N VAL A 6 7.38 -21.42 7.44
CA VAL A 6 8.38 -20.41 7.80
C VAL A 6 8.78 -19.59 6.57
N SER A 7 9.10 -20.24 5.45
CA SER A 7 9.46 -19.58 4.19
C SER A 7 8.33 -18.65 3.72
N ALA A 8 7.10 -19.17 3.69
CA ALA A 8 5.93 -18.38 3.28
C ALA A 8 5.74 -17.14 4.16
N THR A 9 5.91 -17.28 5.47
CA THR A 9 5.81 -16.15 6.40
C THR A 9 6.87 -15.08 6.13
N LEU A 10 8.13 -15.48 5.92
CA LEU A 10 9.22 -14.56 5.59
C LEU A 10 9.02 -13.88 4.23
N GLU A 11 8.56 -14.63 3.22
CA GLU A 11 8.22 -14.08 1.90
C GLU A 11 7.11 -13.03 1.97
N LEU A 12 6.08 -13.26 2.81
CA LEU A 12 5.00 -12.29 3.03
C LEU A 12 5.47 -11.06 3.82
N GLN A 13 6.37 -11.20 4.79
CA GLN A 13 7.01 -10.05 5.44
C GLN A 13 7.85 -9.24 4.46
N GLN A 14 8.59 -9.91 3.57
CA GLN A 14 9.34 -9.24 2.51
C GLN A 14 8.40 -8.53 1.53
N LEU A 15 7.28 -9.15 1.15
CA LEU A 15 6.26 -8.54 0.30
C LEU A 15 5.75 -7.21 0.87
N ILE A 16 5.50 -7.13 2.19
CA ILE A 16 5.08 -5.88 2.84
C ILE A 16 6.15 -4.80 2.67
N SER A 17 7.41 -5.15 2.93
CA SER A 17 8.53 -4.22 2.83
C SER A 17 8.74 -3.73 1.41
N ASP A 18 8.72 -4.63 0.43
CA ASP A 18 8.92 -4.32 -0.98
C ASP A 18 7.78 -3.46 -1.54
N TYR A 19 6.54 -3.77 -1.15
CA TYR A 19 5.37 -2.98 -1.56
C TYR A 19 5.48 -1.52 -1.11
N TRP A 20 5.78 -1.27 0.15
CA TRP A 20 5.92 0.10 0.66
C TRP A 20 7.16 0.78 0.10
N HIS A 21 8.26 0.04 -0.10
CA HIS A 21 9.45 0.57 -0.77
C HIS A 21 9.15 1.01 -2.21
N GLU A 22 8.36 0.24 -2.96
CA GLU A 22 7.92 0.60 -4.31
C GLU A 22 7.16 1.93 -4.33
N LEU A 23 6.27 2.14 -3.36
CA LEU A 23 5.52 3.39 -3.25
C LEU A 23 6.41 4.57 -2.84
N ASP A 24 7.24 4.37 -1.83
CA ASP A 24 8.01 5.44 -1.19
C ASP A 24 9.26 5.86 -1.99
N SER A 25 9.87 4.93 -2.72
CA SER A 25 11.16 5.13 -3.37
C SER A 25 11.10 5.07 -4.89
N ASN A 26 10.10 4.41 -5.48
CA ASN A 26 9.95 4.25 -6.93
C ASN A 26 8.69 4.94 -7.50
N GLY A 27 7.93 5.64 -6.68
CA GLY A 27 6.73 6.37 -7.11
C GLY A 27 5.62 5.45 -7.65
N ALA A 28 5.56 4.21 -7.17
CA ALA A 28 4.58 3.21 -7.56
C ALA A 28 4.61 2.83 -9.07
N ARG A 29 5.74 2.95 -9.74
CA ARG A 29 5.87 2.64 -11.18
C ARG A 29 5.52 1.20 -11.49
N ASN A 30 5.94 0.26 -10.64
CA ASN A 30 5.74 -1.19 -10.80
C ASN A 30 4.72 -1.75 -9.81
N VAL A 31 3.89 -0.90 -9.20
CA VAL A 31 2.95 -1.31 -8.13
C VAL A 31 2.01 -2.43 -8.55
N THR A 32 1.64 -2.50 -9.82
CA THR A 32 0.74 -3.54 -10.34
C THR A 32 1.33 -4.95 -10.29
N ASP A 33 2.67 -5.09 -10.23
CA ASP A 33 3.34 -6.39 -10.12
C ASP A 33 3.08 -7.07 -8.76
N TYR A 34 2.69 -6.29 -7.76
CA TYR A 34 2.32 -6.76 -6.44
C TYR A 34 0.88 -7.29 -6.34
N TYR A 35 0.09 -7.15 -7.39
CA TYR A 35 -1.33 -7.52 -7.41
C TYR A 35 -1.61 -8.68 -8.36
N THR A 36 -2.62 -9.48 -8.04
CA THR A 36 -3.21 -10.43 -8.98
C THR A 36 -4.02 -9.70 -10.05
N GLU A 37 -4.27 -10.34 -11.20
CA GLU A 37 -5.07 -9.72 -12.28
C GLU A 37 -6.50 -9.36 -11.82
N ASP A 38 -7.08 -10.23 -10.99
CA ASP A 38 -8.45 -10.12 -10.46
C ASP A 38 -8.54 -9.33 -9.16
N CYS A 39 -7.52 -8.56 -8.80
CA CYS A 39 -7.41 -7.88 -7.53
C CYS A 39 -8.51 -6.84 -7.27
N SER A 40 -8.67 -6.49 -5.98
CA SER A 40 -9.42 -5.32 -5.56
C SER A 40 -8.62 -4.49 -4.56
N PHE A 41 -8.76 -3.17 -4.66
CA PHE A 41 -8.19 -2.20 -3.72
C PHE A 41 -9.33 -1.37 -3.14
N VAL A 42 -9.51 -1.46 -1.83
CA VAL A 42 -10.61 -0.80 -1.12
C VAL A 42 -10.03 0.08 0.00
N ALA A 43 -10.45 1.33 0.06
CA ALA A 43 -10.11 2.23 1.16
C ALA A 43 -11.35 3.02 1.60
N GLY A 44 -11.83 2.73 2.82
CA GLY A 44 -13.08 3.26 3.31
C GLY A 44 -14.29 2.87 2.44
N ALA A 45 -15.43 3.53 2.67
CA ALA A 45 -16.69 3.19 2.01
C ALA A 45 -16.79 3.64 0.53
N SER A 46 -15.95 4.58 0.10
CA SER A 46 -16.11 5.27 -1.18
C SER A 46 -15.00 5.03 -2.20
N PHE A 47 -14.05 4.17 -1.89
CA PHE A 47 -12.91 3.89 -2.75
C PHE A 47 -12.80 2.38 -3.01
N ASN A 48 -13.11 1.96 -4.24
CA ASN A 48 -13.06 0.56 -4.65
C ASN A 48 -12.56 0.47 -6.09
N LEU A 49 -11.35 -0.02 -6.27
CA LEU A 49 -10.72 -0.26 -7.56
C LEU A 49 -10.72 -1.75 -7.87
N LYS A 50 -10.91 -2.09 -9.14
CA LYS A 50 -10.94 -3.46 -9.63
C LYS A 50 -9.84 -3.69 -10.66
N GLY A 51 -9.13 -4.81 -10.47
CA GLY A 51 -8.07 -5.28 -11.35
C GLY A 51 -6.82 -4.39 -11.37
N ARG A 52 -5.75 -4.87 -11.94
CA ARG A 52 -4.49 -4.13 -12.09
C ARG A 52 -4.68 -2.80 -12.82
N ALA A 53 -5.57 -2.74 -13.82
CA ALA A 53 -5.84 -1.51 -14.55
C ALA A 53 -6.41 -0.41 -13.65
N GLY A 54 -7.32 -0.77 -12.71
CA GLY A 54 -7.84 0.17 -11.73
C GLY A 54 -6.77 0.68 -10.77
N VAL A 55 -5.91 -0.23 -10.26
CA VAL A 55 -4.77 0.13 -9.41
C VAL A 55 -3.81 1.05 -10.17
N ARG A 56 -3.44 0.71 -11.41
CA ARG A 56 -2.55 1.53 -12.25
C ARG A 56 -3.11 2.94 -12.44
N LYS A 57 -4.39 3.04 -12.82
CA LYS A 57 -5.05 4.33 -13.02
C LYS A 57 -4.96 5.22 -11.77
N PHE A 58 -5.20 4.66 -10.59
CA PHE A 58 -5.10 5.42 -9.34
C PHE A 58 -3.69 6.00 -9.13
N TYR A 59 -2.64 5.20 -9.31
CA TYR A 59 -1.28 5.68 -9.12
C TYR A 59 -0.82 6.63 -10.21
N ASP A 60 -1.36 6.53 -11.43
CA ASP A 60 -1.15 7.52 -12.49
C ASP A 60 -1.84 8.85 -12.15
N ASP A 61 -3.08 8.81 -11.62
CA ASP A 61 -3.79 10.00 -11.14
C ASP A 61 -3.02 10.65 -9.97
N ARG A 62 -2.51 9.83 -9.05
CA ARG A 62 -1.65 10.29 -7.96
C ARG A 62 -0.38 10.98 -8.48
N ALA A 63 0.30 10.39 -9.44
CA ALA A 63 1.52 10.98 -10.02
C ALA A 63 1.23 12.31 -10.71
N ARG A 64 0.11 12.41 -11.45
CA ARG A 64 -0.33 13.67 -12.06
C ARG A 64 -0.62 14.75 -11.01
N HIS A 65 -1.28 14.37 -9.91
CA HIS A 65 -1.54 15.33 -8.82
C HIS A 65 -0.24 15.81 -8.17
N VAL A 66 0.68 14.90 -7.85
CA VAL A 66 2.01 15.24 -7.28
C VAL A 66 2.76 16.21 -8.19
N ALA A 67 2.70 16.04 -9.51
CA ALA A 67 3.37 16.95 -10.45
C ALA A 67 2.87 18.40 -10.36
N THR A 68 1.69 18.65 -9.79
CA THR A 68 1.15 20.01 -9.56
C THR A 68 1.50 20.58 -8.18
N GLU A 69 2.10 19.78 -7.30
CA GLU A 69 2.50 20.21 -5.96
C GLU A 69 3.84 20.94 -5.96
N LYS A 70 4.24 21.40 -4.77
CA LYS A 70 5.52 22.07 -4.55
C LYS A 70 6.68 21.21 -5.10
N ASP A 71 7.49 21.78 -5.97
CA ASP A 71 8.63 21.16 -6.64
C ASP A 71 8.27 19.94 -7.51
N GLY A 72 6.99 19.63 -7.70
CA GLY A 72 6.53 18.40 -8.37
C GLY A 72 6.92 17.13 -7.62
N ILE A 73 7.16 17.23 -6.31
CA ILE A 73 7.69 16.16 -5.45
C ILE A 73 6.79 15.98 -4.23
N ARG A 74 6.58 14.73 -3.86
CA ARG A 74 6.00 14.36 -2.57
C ARG A 74 6.82 13.26 -1.91
N ILE A 75 7.25 13.53 -0.69
CA ILE A 75 7.94 12.54 0.13
C ILE A 75 6.90 11.77 0.92
N THR A 76 6.96 10.45 0.86
CA THR A 76 6.11 9.54 1.66
C THR A 76 6.96 8.52 2.39
N ARG A 77 6.50 8.10 3.55
CA ARG A 77 7.04 6.95 4.28
C ARG A 77 5.89 6.17 4.89
N HIS A 78 5.81 4.91 4.52
CA HIS A 78 4.84 3.97 5.06
C HIS A 78 5.55 3.02 6.03
N LEU A 79 5.02 2.93 7.23
CA LEU A 79 5.49 1.98 8.24
C LEU A 79 4.40 0.95 8.47
N ALA A 80 4.75 -0.33 8.41
CA ALA A 80 3.88 -1.43 8.81
C ALA A 80 4.27 -1.90 10.22
N ALA A 81 3.33 -1.84 11.13
CA ALA A 81 3.53 -2.23 12.52
C ALA A 81 2.50 -3.30 12.95
N ASN A 82 2.83 -4.05 13.99
CA ASN A 82 1.94 -5.08 14.53
C ASN A 82 1.50 -6.11 13.46
N VAL A 83 2.44 -6.51 12.62
CA VAL A 83 2.18 -7.42 11.49
C VAL A 83 1.74 -8.79 12.00
N ARG A 84 0.63 -9.28 11.48
CA ARG A 84 0.09 -10.62 11.70
C ARG A 84 -0.08 -11.31 10.36
N ILE A 85 0.47 -12.51 10.22
CA ILE A 85 0.38 -13.33 9.01
C ILE A 85 -0.30 -14.64 9.39
N ASN A 86 -1.42 -14.94 8.75
CA ASN A 86 -2.16 -16.16 8.90
C ASN A 86 -2.19 -16.90 7.55
N LEU A 87 -1.46 -18.02 7.46
CA LEU A 87 -1.51 -18.90 6.29
C LEU A 87 -2.83 -19.67 6.32
N THR A 88 -3.71 -19.40 5.37
CA THR A 88 -5.03 -20.02 5.25
C THR A 88 -5.03 -21.25 4.35
N GLY A 89 -3.91 -21.51 3.68
CA GLY A 89 -3.67 -22.65 2.82
C GLY A 89 -2.25 -22.63 2.27
N LYS A 90 -1.89 -23.61 1.46
CA LYS A 90 -0.56 -23.70 0.85
C LYS A 90 -0.20 -22.45 0.02
N ASN A 91 -1.18 -21.89 -0.68
CA ASN A 91 -0.99 -20.77 -1.59
C ASN A 91 -1.90 -19.57 -1.23
N SER A 92 -2.38 -19.48 0.00
CA SER A 92 -3.25 -18.40 0.46
C SER A 92 -2.90 -17.94 1.86
N ALA A 93 -3.00 -16.64 2.10
CA ALA A 93 -2.72 -16.02 3.40
C ALA A 93 -3.56 -14.76 3.60
N ILE A 94 -3.82 -14.46 4.87
CA ILE A 94 -4.32 -13.18 5.33
C ILE A 94 -3.18 -12.47 6.06
N VAL A 95 -2.94 -11.22 5.70
CA VAL A 95 -1.95 -10.35 6.32
C VAL A 95 -2.65 -9.13 6.88
N GLU A 96 -2.41 -8.86 8.16
CA GLU A 96 -3.00 -7.71 8.87
C GLU A 96 -1.88 -6.89 9.50
N PHE A 97 -1.98 -5.57 9.45
CA PHE A 97 -1.03 -4.68 10.11
C PHE A 97 -1.61 -3.27 10.28
N VAL A 98 -1.00 -2.50 11.18
CA VAL A 98 -1.25 -1.06 11.26
C VAL A 98 -0.29 -0.35 10.32
N MET A 99 -0.83 0.43 9.40
CA MET A 99 -0.05 1.29 8.51
C MET A 99 -0.01 2.70 9.08
N VAL A 100 1.18 3.25 9.25
CA VAL A 100 1.40 4.65 9.60
C VAL A 100 2.03 5.34 8.40
N ASN A 101 1.36 6.34 7.85
CA ASN A 101 1.83 7.09 6.69
C ASN A 101 2.26 8.49 7.09
N TYR A 102 3.47 8.85 6.71
CA TYR A 102 3.98 10.22 6.72
C TYR A 102 4.07 10.70 5.27
N SER A 103 3.53 11.90 4.98
CA SER A 103 3.48 12.42 3.63
C SER A 103 3.54 13.94 3.63
N GLY A 104 4.37 14.52 2.76
CA GLY A 104 4.49 15.95 2.62
C GLY A 104 4.98 16.35 1.23
N ALA A 105 4.48 17.50 0.73
CA ALA A 105 4.86 18.06 -0.56
C ALA A 105 6.23 18.77 -0.49
N GLY A 106 6.99 18.68 -1.58
CA GLY A 106 8.31 19.29 -1.73
C GLY A 106 9.47 18.31 -1.53
N ALA A 107 10.70 18.81 -1.76
CA ALA A 107 11.89 18.01 -1.61
C ALA A 107 12.23 17.71 -0.15
N ALA A 108 12.91 16.59 0.09
CA ALA A 108 13.39 16.24 1.42
C ALA A 108 14.55 17.19 1.87
N PRO A 109 14.66 17.49 3.18
CA PRO A 109 13.73 17.14 4.24
C PRO A 109 12.47 18.03 4.22
N VAL A 110 11.30 17.42 4.33
CA VAL A 110 10.04 18.16 4.52
C VAL A 110 10.03 18.74 5.93
N LYS A 111 9.88 20.07 6.02
CA LYS A 111 9.88 20.82 7.28
C LYS A 111 8.46 21.12 7.75
N ASP A 112 8.33 21.56 9.00
CA ASP A 112 7.06 21.95 9.64
C ASP A 112 6.03 20.80 9.67
N PHE A 113 6.54 19.61 9.89
CA PHE A 113 5.79 18.38 9.87
C PHE A 113 5.19 18.09 11.27
N THR A 114 3.89 17.83 11.36
CA THR A 114 3.14 17.77 12.63
C THR A 114 2.62 16.38 13.01
N GLY A 115 3.10 15.33 12.39
CA GLY A 115 2.68 13.96 12.72
C GLY A 115 2.26 13.14 11.50
N PRO A 116 1.73 11.93 11.69
CA PRO A 116 1.33 11.08 10.59
C PRO A 116 0.18 11.71 9.79
N SER A 117 0.23 11.55 8.47
CA SER A 117 -0.85 11.96 7.58
C SER A 117 -2.05 11.02 7.67
N MET A 118 -1.78 9.76 8.01
CA MET A 118 -2.81 8.74 8.18
C MET A 118 -2.31 7.59 9.05
N VAL A 119 -3.20 7.03 9.86
CA VAL A 119 -3.02 5.72 10.50
C VAL A 119 -4.21 4.86 10.09
N SER A 120 -3.96 3.68 9.56
CA SER A 120 -5.01 2.78 9.07
C SER A 120 -4.78 1.35 9.53
N ASP A 121 -5.87 0.63 9.79
CA ASP A 121 -5.83 -0.82 9.81
C ASP A 121 -5.82 -1.33 8.38
N VAL A 122 -4.89 -2.23 8.06
CA VAL A 122 -4.73 -2.78 6.72
C VAL A 122 -4.89 -4.28 6.73
N TYR A 123 -5.65 -4.78 5.77
CA TYR A 123 -5.94 -6.20 5.56
C TYR A 123 -5.62 -6.56 4.12
N TRP A 124 -4.77 -7.56 3.93
CA TRP A 124 -4.46 -8.13 2.63
C TRP A 124 -4.90 -9.59 2.57
N ASP A 125 -5.68 -9.93 1.54
CA ASP A 125 -5.76 -11.30 1.08
C ASP A 125 -4.64 -11.51 0.07
N CYS A 126 -3.80 -12.53 0.30
CA CYS A 126 -2.66 -12.84 -0.54
C CYS A 126 -2.79 -14.22 -1.17
N ARG A 127 -2.34 -14.34 -2.42
CA ARG A 127 -2.27 -15.60 -3.15
C ARG A 127 -0.87 -15.78 -3.74
N ARG A 128 -0.33 -17.01 -3.61
CA ARG A 128 0.87 -17.40 -4.32
C ARG A 128 0.46 -17.85 -5.72
N GLU A 129 0.94 -17.14 -6.74
CA GLU A 129 0.63 -17.39 -8.14
C GLU A 129 1.50 -18.54 -8.72
N ALA A 130 1.22 -18.95 -9.96
CA ALA A 130 1.93 -20.04 -10.63
C ALA A 130 3.45 -19.81 -10.80
N ASP A 131 3.87 -18.53 -10.80
CA ASP A 131 5.29 -18.15 -10.83
C ASP A 131 5.98 -18.22 -9.46
N GLY A 132 5.27 -18.70 -8.45
CA GLY A 132 5.76 -18.85 -7.08
C GLY A 132 5.75 -17.58 -6.24
N LYS A 133 5.32 -16.43 -6.79
CA LYS A 133 5.31 -15.15 -6.08
C LYS A 133 3.98 -14.92 -5.36
N TRP A 134 4.07 -14.37 -4.17
CA TRP A 134 2.90 -13.87 -3.45
C TRP A 134 2.45 -12.54 -4.03
N ARG A 135 1.12 -12.38 -4.19
CA ARG A 135 0.47 -11.16 -4.65
C ARG A 135 -0.80 -10.88 -3.88
N LEU A 136 -1.16 -9.61 -3.84
CA LEU A 136 -2.39 -9.14 -3.23
C LEU A 136 -3.59 -9.45 -4.14
N VAL A 137 -4.53 -10.21 -3.61
CA VAL A 137 -5.88 -10.39 -4.19
C VAL A 137 -6.76 -9.24 -3.76
N THR A 138 -6.65 -8.86 -2.48
CA THR A 138 -7.37 -7.71 -1.91
C THR A 138 -6.41 -6.87 -1.09
N PHE A 139 -6.44 -5.56 -1.30
CA PHE A 139 -5.95 -4.57 -0.37
C PHE A 139 -7.18 -3.88 0.22
N ARG A 140 -7.33 -3.92 1.54
CA ARG A 140 -8.35 -3.14 2.25
C ARG A 140 -7.68 -2.29 3.33
N GLY A 141 -7.86 -0.97 3.23
CA GLY A 141 -7.41 -0.01 4.24
C GLY A 141 -8.59 0.66 4.92
N GLU A 142 -8.59 0.67 6.25
CA GLU A 142 -9.61 1.32 7.09
C GLU A 142 -8.94 2.44 7.88
N PRO A 143 -9.07 3.71 7.46
CA PRO A 143 -8.48 4.83 8.17
C PRO A 143 -9.04 4.93 9.60
N GLN A 144 -8.12 4.97 10.57
CA GLN A 144 -8.44 5.19 11.99
C GLN A 144 -8.17 6.64 12.39
N PHE A 145 -7.11 7.23 11.82
CA PHE A 145 -6.76 8.64 12.03
C PHE A 145 -6.35 9.25 10.68
N ILE A 146 -6.86 10.45 10.40
CA ILE A 146 -6.50 11.26 9.23
C ILE A 146 -5.91 12.55 9.77
N GLY A 147 -4.66 12.85 9.40
CA GLY A 147 -3.97 14.08 9.76
C GLY A 147 -4.44 15.29 8.95
N GLY A 148 -3.81 16.44 9.20
CA GLY A 148 -4.28 17.74 8.70
C GLY A 148 -4.34 17.91 7.18
N GLU A 149 -3.66 17.07 6.38
CA GLU A 149 -3.74 17.12 4.93
C GLU A 149 -4.39 15.84 4.38
N ASN A 150 -5.58 16.00 3.79
CA ASN A 150 -6.27 14.89 3.11
C ASN A 150 -5.74 14.73 1.68
N PHE A 151 -4.49 14.27 1.53
CA PHE A 151 -3.86 14.09 0.22
C PHE A 151 -4.64 13.11 -0.68
N ILE A 152 -5.04 11.96 -0.15
CA ILE A 152 -5.80 10.97 -0.93
C ILE A 152 -7.15 11.53 -1.38
N GLY A 153 -7.84 12.29 -0.53
CA GLY A 153 -9.05 12.99 -0.92
C GLY A 153 -8.83 13.95 -2.10
N LYS A 154 -7.73 14.70 -2.07
CA LYS A 154 -7.35 15.59 -3.19
C LYS A 154 -7.09 14.82 -4.50
N VAL A 155 -6.39 13.69 -4.44
CA VAL A 155 -6.16 12.82 -5.62
C VAL A 155 -7.48 12.28 -6.18
N LEU A 156 -8.45 11.99 -5.30
CA LEU A 156 -9.78 11.50 -5.69
C LEU A 156 -10.76 12.62 -6.07
N GLY A 157 -10.36 13.89 -6.02
CA GLY A 157 -11.23 15.03 -6.30
C GLY A 157 -12.30 15.29 -5.23
N LYS A 158 -11.97 15.01 -3.96
CA LYS A 158 -12.87 15.17 -2.81
C LYS A 158 -12.38 16.23 -1.83
#